data_db3f31df2c2b54a80ac666fd1ccec21f
#
_entry.id   db3f31df2c2b54a80ac666fd1ccec21f
#
_cell.length_a   1.000
_cell.length_b   1.000
_cell.length_c   1.000
_cell.angle_alpha   90.00
_cell.angle_beta   90.00
_cell.angle_gamma   90.00
#
_symmetry.space_group_name_H-M   'P 1'
#
loop_
_entity.id
_entity.type
_entity.pdbx_description
1 polymer ?
#
loop_
_entity_poly.entity_id
_entity_poly.type
_entity_poly.pdbx_seq_one_letter_code
_entity_poly.pdbx_strand_id
1 'polypeptide(L)'
;MSGKRAPAPLGAYVQTITAGGLCFVSGQVPVDRDGNSLPADDVVAQAEQVFANLEACLADEGLALRHVVSLTTYLRDIADAAAVSAVRARAFGDHRPTSTVVEVSGFLDPAWRLEVQAIAAIPGPNHR
;
A
#
# COMPACT_ATOMS: atom_id res chain seq x y z
N MET A 1 -13.58 -4.99 -19.88
CA MET A 1 -13.56 -5.64 -18.58
C MET A 1 -12.14 -5.65 -18.04
N SER A 2 -12.00 -5.31 -16.83
CA SER A 2 -10.70 -5.24 -16.18
C SER A 2 -10.37 -6.56 -15.50
N GLY A 3 -9.19 -7.12 -15.75
CA GLY A 3 -8.66 -8.22 -14.96
C GLY A 3 -7.95 -7.76 -13.69
N LYS A 4 -8.07 -6.49 -13.35
CA LYS A 4 -7.38 -5.89 -12.22
C LYS A 4 -7.97 -6.32 -10.89
N ARG A 5 -7.10 -6.56 -9.91
CA ARG A 5 -7.47 -6.90 -8.54
C ARG A 5 -7.55 -5.69 -7.63
N ALA A 6 -6.77 -4.66 -7.94
CA ALA A 6 -6.71 -3.45 -7.14
C ALA A 6 -8.00 -2.65 -7.28
N PRO A 7 -8.37 -1.84 -6.27
CA PRO A 7 -9.43 -0.85 -6.42
C PRO A 7 -9.09 0.13 -7.54
N ALA A 8 -10.11 0.70 -8.17
CA ALA A 8 -9.91 1.74 -9.17
C ALA A 8 -9.28 2.98 -8.52
N PRO A 9 -8.44 3.75 -9.26
CA PRO A 9 -7.94 5.01 -8.75
C PRO A 9 -9.07 5.98 -8.42
N LEU A 10 -8.88 6.78 -7.37
CA LEU A 10 -9.88 7.74 -6.89
C LEU A 10 -9.77 9.10 -7.56
N GLY A 11 -8.89 9.25 -8.55
CA GLY A 11 -8.66 10.52 -9.23
C GLY A 11 -7.94 10.33 -10.56
N ALA A 12 -7.39 11.41 -11.08
CA ALA A 12 -6.73 11.42 -12.38
C ALA A 12 -5.30 10.89 -12.28
N TYR A 13 -5.16 9.63 -11.90
CA TYR A 13 -3.86 8.96 -11.78
C TYR A 13 -4.05 7.46 -12.00
N VAL A 14 -2.94 6.72 -12.08
CA VAL A 14 -2.94 5.26 -12.18
C VAL A 14 -2.43 4.67 -10.87
N GLN A 15 -2.78 3.42 -10.60
CA GLN A 15 -2.31 2.74 -9.40
C GLN A 15 -0.84 2.38 -9.49
N THR A 16 -0.35 2.03 -10.67
CA THR A 16 1.06 1.62 -10.84
C THR A 16 1.65 2.19 -12.12
N ILE A 17 2.96 2.48 -12.07
CA ILE A 17 3.76 2.78 -13.25
C ILE A 17 5.07 2.01 -13.13
N THR A 18 5.47 1.35 -14.22
CA THR A 18 6.77 0.69 -14.28
C THR A 18 7.73 1.52 -15.11
N ALA A 19 8.93 1.73 -14.59
CA ALA A 19 9.97 2.50 -15.25
C ALA A 19 11.33 2.14 -14.64
N GLY A 20 12.34 1.97 -15.50
CA GLY A 20 13.71 1.76 -15.02
C GLY A 20 13.90 0.52 -14.16
N GLY A 21 13.14 -0.55 -14.41
CA GLY A 21 13.21 -1.77 -13.61
C GLY A 21 12.50 -1.67 -12.28
N LEU A 22 11.72 -0.62 -12.07
CA LEU A 22 10.96 -0.41 -10.82
C LEU A 22 9.48 -0.30 -11.12
N CYS A 23 8.67 -0.68 -10.14
CA CYS A 23 7.23 -0.47 -10.15
C CYS A 23 6.88 0.52 -9.04
N PHE A 24 6.35 1.65 -9.44
CA PHE A 24 5.90 2.70 -8.52
C PHE A 24 4.42 2.48 -8.25
N VAL A 25 4.06 2.35 -6.99
CA VAL A 25 2.68 2.14 -6.58
C VAL A 25 2.18 3.41 -5.89
N SER A 26 1.07 3.94 -6.39
CA SER A 26 0.42 5.11 -5.78
C SER A 26 0.05 4.82 -4.34
N GLY A 27 -0.07 5.86 -3.53
CA GLY A 27 -0.49 5.72 -2.13
C GLY A 27 -1.80 4.95 -2.03
N GLN A 28 -1.79 3.87 -1.26
CA GLN A 28 -2.96 3.05 -1.03
C GLN A 28 -3.65 3.48 0.25
N VAL A 29 -4.95 3.59 0.21
CA VAL A 29 -5.80 4.10 1.29
C VAL A 29 -6.81 3.03 1.69
N PRO A 30 -7.44 3.15 2.88
CA PRO A 30 -8.31 2.08 3.37
C PRO A 30 -9.70 2.10 2.75
N VAL A 31 -9.75 1.89 1.44
CA VAL A 31 -11.00 1.70 0.70
C VAL A 31 -11.07 0.26 0.23
N ASP A 32 -12.28 -0.29 0.22
CA ASP A 32 -12.49 -1.63 -0.28
C ASP A 32 -12.59 -1.62 -1.82
N ARG A 33 -12.82 -2.78 -2.38
CA ARG A 33 -12.86 -2.96 -3.83
C ARG A 33 -14.00 -2.19 -4.49
N ASP A 34 -15.06 -1.90 -3.72
CA ASP A 34 -16.21 -1.14 -4.21
C ASP A 34 -16.03 0.37 -4.04
N GLY A 35 -14.89 0.80 -3.52
CA GLY A 35 -14.58 2.21 -3.32
C GLY A 35 -15.10 2.78 -2.02
N ASN A 36 -15.54 1.95 -1.10
CA ASN A 36 -16.06 2.39 0.19
C ASN A 36 -14.95 2.46 1.22
N SER A 37 -14.88 3.58 1.93
CA SER A 37 -13.92 3.74 3.04
C SER A 37 -14.30 2.85 4.21
N LEU A 38 -13.30 2.23 4.84
CA LEU A 38 -13.52 1.49 6.08
C LEU A 38 -13.76 2.47 7.23
N PRO A 39 -14.48 2.02 8.30
CA PRO A 39 -14.74 2.90 9.45
C PRO A 39 -13.47 3.39 10.13
N ALA A 40 -13.52 4.62 10.64
CA ALA A 40 -12.37 5.28 11.25
C ALA A 40 -11.99 4.73 12.63
N ASP A 41 -12.84 3.90 13.23
CA ASP A 41 -12.65 3.40 14.59
C ASP A 41 -11.79 2.12 14.66
N ASP A 42 -11.31 1.61 13.52
CA ASP A 42 -10.55 0.34 13.49
C ASP A 42 -9.33 0.49 12.59
N VAL A 43 -8.22 0.95 13.17
CA VAL A 43 -6.98 1.15 12.41
C VAL A 43 -6.38 -0.18 11.96
N VAL A 44 -6.59 -1.26 12.69
CA VAL A 44 -6.08 -2.58 12.28
C VAL A 44 -6.78 -3.04 11.01
N ALA A 45 -8.11 -2.94 10.97
CA ALA A 45 -8.87 -3.28 9.76
C ALA A 45 -8.47 -2.39 8.59
N GLN A 46 -8.28 -1.09 8.83
CA GLN A 46 -7.82 -0.17 7.78
C GLN A 46 -6.44 -0.57 7.25
N ALA A 47 -5.52 -0.91 8.15
CA ALA A 47 -4.17 -1.32 7.74
C ALA A 47 -4.21 -2.63 6.94
N GLU A 48 -5.01 -3.59 7.35
CA GLU A 48 -5.18 -4.85 6.60
C GLU A 48 -5.68 -4.59 5.20
N GLN A 49 -6.66 -3.69 5.05
CA GLN A 49 -7.18 -3.33 3.73
C GLN A 49 -6.12 -2.64 2.87
N VAL A 50 -5.36 -1.73 3.47
CA VAL A 50 -4.31 -1.00 2.73
C VAL A 50 -3.25 -1.96 2.21
N PHE A 51 -2.77 -2.89 3.02
CA PHE A 51 -1.77 -3.85 2.56
C PHE A 51 -2.34 -4.86 1.57
N ALA A 52 -3.62 -5.22 1.69
CA ALA A 52 -4.30 -6.04 0.68
C ALA A 52 -4.40 -5.29 -0.66
N ASN A 53 -4.70 -4.00 -0.62
CA ASN A 53 -4.75 -3.17 -1.82
C ASN A 53 -3.37 -3.06 -2.47
N LEU A 54 -2.33 -2.88 -1.67
CA LEU A 54 -0.95 -2.85 -2.16
C LEU A 54 -0.59 -4.17 -2.85
N GLU A 55 -0.90 -5.28 -2.21
CA GLU A 55 -0.64 -6.60 -2.79
C GLU A 55 -1.38 -6.78 -4.10
N ALA A 56 -2.63 -6.33 -4.18
CA ALA A 56 -3.44 -6.42 -5.40
C ALA A 56 -2.84 -5.56 -6.53
N CYS A 57 -2.38 -4.35 -6.23
CA CYS A 57 -1.70 -3.50 -7.22
C CYS A 57 -0.46 -4.19 -7.78
N LEU A 58 0.35 -4.80 -6.91
CA LEU A 58 1.55 -5.51 -7.31
C LEU A 58 1.20 -6.74 -8.14
N ALA A 59 0.18 -7.50 -7.74
CA ALA A 59 -0.27 -8.69 -8.47
C ALA A 59 -0.73 -8.35 -9.88
N ASP A 60 -1.34 -7.19 -10.07
CA ASP A 60 -1.75 -6.73 -11.40
C ASP A 60 -0.54 -6.49 -12.31
N GLU A 61 0.65 -6.31 -11.73
CA GLU A 61 1.92 -6.15 -12.47
C GLU A 61 2.77 -7.41 -12.44
N GLY A 62 2.22 -8.54 -11.98
CA GLY A 62 2.97 -9.79 -11.88
C GLY A 62 3.98 -9.81 -10.73
N LEU A 63 3.80 -8.96 -9.74
CA LEU A 63 4.71 -8.81 -8.60
C LEU A 63 4.02 -9.21 -7.30
N ALA A 64 4.79 -9.31 -6.24
CA ALA A 64 4.30 -9.65 -4.91
C ALA A 64 4.95 -8.72 -3.88
N LEU A 65 4.48 -8.78 -2.63
CA LEU A 65 5.03 -7.95 -1.55
C LEU A 65 6.54 -8.16 -1.36
N ARG A 66 7.05 -9.36 -1.64
CA ARG A 66 8.49 -9.64 -1.51
C ARG A 66 9.36 -8.82 -2.48
N HIS A 67 8.74 -8.22 -3.49
CA HIS A 67 9.47 -7.38 -4.46
C HIS A 67 9.56 -5.93 -4.00
N VAL A 68 8.85 -5.54 -2.94
CA VAL A 68 8.88 -4.16 -2.44
C VAL A 68 10.26 -3.86 -1.85
N VAL A 69 10.86 -2.76 -2.30
CA VAL A 69 12.18 -2.32 -1.81
C VAL A 69 12.07 -1.08 -0.92
N SER A 70 11.02 -0.28 -1.09
CA SER A 70 10.83 0.95 -0.33
C SER A 70 9.36 1.09 0.05
N LEU A 71 9.10 1.38 1.32
CA LEU A 71 7.77 1.55 1.85
C LEU A 71 7.71 2.84 2.66
N THR A 72 6.73 3.70 2.36
CA THR A 72 6.47 4.90 3.14
C THR A 72 5.06 4.81 3.69
N THR A 73 4.94 4.98 5.00
CA THR A 73 3.66 4.93 5.71
C THR A 73 3.37 6.30 6.26
N TYR A 74 2.20 6.83 5.90
CA TYR A 74 1.70 8.10 6.40
C TYR A 74 0.60 7.78 7.41
N LEU A 75 0.67 8.39 8.59
CA LEU A 75 -0.31 8.17 9.66
C LEU A 75 -0.92 9.50 10.05
N ARG A 76 -2.23 9.51 10.27
CA ARG A 76 -2.91 10.68 10.82
C ARG A 76 -2.55 10.88 12.30
N ASP A 77 -2.28 9.79 13.00
CA ASP A 77 -1.88 9.81 14.41
C ASP A 77 -0.71 8.85 14.60
N ILE A 78 0.44 9.37 15.02
CA ILE A 78 1.64 8.54 15.20
C ILE A 78 1.44 7.46 16.27
N ALA A 79 0.46 7.63 17.16
CA ALA A 79 0.13 6.60 18.15
C ALA A 79 -0.33 5.28 17.51
N ASP A 80 -0.75 5.31 16.24
CA ASP A 80 -1.15 4.12 15.50
C ASP A 80 0.04 3.32 14.97
N ALA A 81 1.27 3.81 15.09
CA ALA A 81 2.44 3.21 14.44
C ALA A 81 2.66 1.76 14.86
N ALA A 82 2.49 1.43 16.14
CA ALA A 82 2.71 0.06 16.61
C ALA A 82 1.69 -0.92 16.02
N ALA A 83 0.42 -0.54 15.99
CA ALA A 83 -0.64 -1.39 15.43
C ALA A 83 -0.43 -1.61 13.92
N VAL A 84 -0.12 -0.54 13.19
CA VAL A 84 0.12 -0.62 11.75
C VAL A 84 1.37 -1.46 11.45
N SER A 85 2.43 -1.29 12.25
CA SER A 85 3.65 -2.06 12.10
C SER A 85 3.42 -3.56 12.29
N ALA A 86 2.56 -3.94 13.23
CA ALA A 86 2.23 -5.34 13.45
C ALA A 86 1.48 -5.93 12.23
N VAL A 87 0.56 -5.18 11.65
CA VAL A 87 -0.14 -5.62 10.44
C VAL A 87 0.84 -5.74 9.28
N ARG A 88 1.72 -4.76 9.11
CA ARG A 88 2.75 -4.80 8.07
C ARG A 88 3.63 -6.04 8.20
N ALA A 89 4.08 -6.35 9.41
CA ALA A 89 4.94 -7.51 9.64
C ALA A 89 4.27 -8.81 9.22
N ARG A 90 2.97 -8.95 9.51
CA ARG A 90 2.21 -10.14 9.08
C ARG A 90 2.07 -10.19 7.56
N ALA A 91 1.82 -9.03 6.93
CA ALA A 91 1.62 -8.98 5.48
C ALA A 91 2.89 -9.34 4.71
N PHE A 92 4.05 -8.84 5.16
CA PHE A 92 5.32 -9.05 4.45
C PHE A 92 6.02 -10.36 4.83
N GLY A 93 5.63 -11.01 5.92
CA GLY A 93 6.30 -12.24 6.37
C GLY A 93 7.76 -11.98 6.74
N ASP A 94 8.68 -12.72 6.13
CA ASP A 94 10.11 -12.56 6.43
C ASP A 94 10.78 -11.42 5.66
N HIS A 95 10.09 -10.87 4.67
CA HIS A 95 10.66 -9.79 3.86
C HIS A 95 10.60 -8.46 4.61
N ARG A 96 11.68 -7.69 4.54
CA ARG A 96 11.77 -6.37 5.19
C ARG A 96 12.26 -5.33 4.19
N PRO A 97 11.36 -4.52 3.63
CA PRO A 97 11.78 -3.41 2.78
C PRO A 97 12.33 -2.27 3.64
N THR A 98 12.98 -1.29 2.97
CA THR A 98 13.24 -0.04 3.68
C THR A 98 11.92 0.60 4.07
N SER A 99 11.88 1.30 5.19
CA SER A 99 10.62 1.80 5.73
C SER A 99 10.80 3.19 6.33
N THR A 100 9.87 4.08 6.00
CA THR A 100 9.75 5.40 6.62
C THR A 100 8.30 5.55 7.11
N VAL A 101 8.13 6.03 8.32
CA VAL A 101 6.81 6.29 8.91
C VAL A 101 6.78 7.73 9.38
N VAL A 102 5.78 8.48 8.94
CA VAL A 102 5.61 9.90 9.31
C VAL A 102 4.16 10.18 9.66
N GLU A 103 3.96 11.14 10.55
CA GLU A 103 2.63 11.65 10.84
C GLU A 103 2.31 12.79 9.88
N VAL A 104 1.07 12.84 9.42
CA VAL A 104 0.56 13.91 8.56
C VAL A 104 -0.69 14.52 9.19
N SER A 105 -1.04 15.73 8.76
CA SER A 105 -2.18 16.45 9.34
C SER A 105 -3.53 15.85 8.95
N GLY A 106 -3.60 15.08 7.87
CA GLY A 106 -4.85 14.45 7.42
C GLY A 106 -4.75 13.92 6.03
N PHE A 107 -5.85 13.32 5.58
CA PHE A 107 -6.00 12.77 4.24
C PHE A 107 -7.24 13.36 3.59
N LEU A 108 -7.47 13.01 2.31
CA LEU A 108 -8.64 13.53 1.59
C LEU A 108 -9.96 13.09 2.21
N ASP A 109 -10.00 11.89 2.79
CA ASP A 109 -11.18 11.41 3.51
C ASP A 109 -10.84 11.42 5.01
N PRO A 110 -11.65 12.09 5.86
CA PRO A 110 -11.39 12.14 7.29
C PRO A 110 -11.50 10.78 7.99
N ALA A 111 -12.10 9.77 7.35
CA ALA A 111 -12.15 8.41 7.89
C ALA A 111 -10.81 7.71 7.79
N TRP A 112 -9.94 8.11 6.87
CA TRP A 112 -8.67 7.43 6.66
C TRP A 112 -7.67 7.76 7.76
N ARG A 113 -7.06 6.72 8.32
CA ARG A 113 -6.06 6.87 9.37
C ARG A 113 -4.64 6.62 8.87
N LEU A 114 -4.50 6.04 7.68
CA LEU A 114 -3.18 5.76 7.11
C LEU A 114 -3.24 5.74 5.59
N GLU A 115 -2.06 5.89 5.01
CA GLU A 115 -1.81 5.71 3.58
C GLU A 115 -0.43 5.11 3.43
N VAL A 116 -0.25 4.19 2.48
CA VAL A 116 1.02 3.50 2.25
C VAL A 116 1.40 3.62 0.79
N GLN A 117 2.63 4.04 0.54
CA GLN A 117 3.23 4.17 -0.79
C GLN A 117 4.39 3.20 -0.89
N ALA A 118 4.58 2.58 -2.05
CA ALA A 118 5.63 1.57 -2.22
C ALA A 118 6.33 1.70 -3.56
N ILE A 119 7.58 1.25 -3.59
CA ILE A 119 8.34 1.03 -4.81
C ILE A 119 8.81 -0.42 -4.77
N ALA A 120 8.60 -1.15 -5.86
CA ALA A 120 9.02 -2.54 -5.97
C ALA A 120 10.05 -2.70 -7.08
N ALA A 121 10.93 -3.68 -6.95
CA ALA A 121 11.90 -4.02 -7.97
C ALA A 121 11.30 -5.10 -8.89
N ILE A 122 11.47 -4.91 -10.20
CA ILE A 122 11.00 -5.87 -11.20
C ILE A 122 12.17 -6.81 -11.51
N PRO A 123 12.01 -8.12 -11.26
CA PRO A 123 13.08 -9.08 -11.59
C PRO A 123 13.33 -9.08 -13.10
N GLY A 124 14.61 -9.05 -13.49
CA GLY A 124 15.04 -9.18 -14.87
C GLY A 124 15.66 -10.56 -15.11
N PRO A 125 16.02 -10.85 -16.38
CA PRO A 125 16.62 -12.15 -16.71
C PRO A 125 17.89 -12.47 -15.93
N ASN A 126 18.65 -11.44 -15.54
CA ASN A 126 19.92 -11.60 -14.83
C ASN A 126 19.81 -11.26 -13.33
N HIS A 127 18.61 -11.07 -12.87
CA HIS A 127 18.39 -10.72 -11.47
C HIS A 127 18.61 -11.91 -10.56
N ARG A 128 19.27 -11.70 -9.41
CA ARG A 128 19.51 -12.71 -8.39
C ARG A 128 18.77 -12.39 -7.12
#